data_9009e720077925c7a050a6906ab5762b
#
_entry.id   9009e720077925c7a050a6906ab5762b
#
_cell.length_a   1.000
_cell.length_b   1.000
_cell.length_c   1.000
_cell.angle_alpha   90.00
_cell.angle_beta   90.00
_cell.angle_gamma   90.00
#
_symmetry.space_group_name_H-M   'P 1'
#
loop_
_entity.id
_entity.type
_entity.pdbx_description
1 polymer ?
#
loop_
_entity_poly.entity_id
_entity_poly.type
_entity_poly.pdbx_seq_one_letter_code
_entity_poly.pdbx_strand_id
1 'polypeptide(L)' 'MKWQCNLNTNMGWQLVTDTFPIRFNRNDVIAAFEGRYGCKVVQVNPAPIC' A
#
# COMPACT_ATOMS: atom_id res chain seq x y z
N MET A 1 4.08 -9.60 -6.35
CA MET A 1 2.63 -9.35 -6.34
C MET A 1 2.39 -7.87 -6.11
N LYS A 2 1.51 -7.28 -6.89
CA LYS A 2 1.19 -5.87 -6.72
C LYS A 2 0.13 -5.67 -5.65
N TRP A 3 0.32 -4.63 -4.87
CA TRP A 3 -0.62 -4.20 -3.85
C TRP A 3 -0.92 -2.72 -4.04
N GLN A 4 -2.11 -2.31 -3.66
CA GLN A 4 -2.51 -0.90 -3.71
C GLN A 4 -3.04 -0.47 -2.36
N CYS A 5 -2.93 0.82 -2.09
CA CYS A 5 -3.49 1.40 -0.88
C CYS A 5 -3.76 2.88 -1.11
N ASN A 6 -4.51 3.49 -0.19
CA ASN A 6 -4.71 4.93 -0.17
C ASN A 6 -3.85 5.55 0.93
N LEU A 7 -3.12 6.60 0.58
CA LEU A 7 -2.34 7.38 1.53
C LEU A 7 -3.14 8.59 1.96
N ASN A 8 -3.11 8.87 3.26
CA ASN A 8 -3.70 10.10 3.79
C ASN A 8 -2.61 11.16 3.84
N THR A 9 -2.58 12.03 2.84
CA THR A 9 -1.56 13.07 2.73
C THR A 9 -2.17 14.44 3.01
N ASN A 10 -1.31 15.45 3.15
CA ASN A 10 -1.76 16.83 3.33
C ASN A 10 -2.58 17.35 2.14
N MET A 11 -2.43 16.72 0.99
CA MET A 11 -3.15 17.08 -0.21
C MET A 11 -4.38 16.20 -0.46
N GLY A 12 -4.74 15.37 0.53
CA GLY A 12 -5.88 14.48 0.46
C GLY A 12 -5.45 13.03 0.25
N TRP A 13 -6.40 12.18 -0.12
CA TRP A 13 -6.15 10.76 -0.34
C TRP A 13 -5.49 10.54 -1.69
N GLN A 14 -4.47 9.70 -1.70
CA GLN A 14 -3.78 9.33 -2.95
C GLN A 14 -3.71 7.81 -3.04
N LEU A 15 -4.05 7.28 -4.22
CA LEU A 15 -3.91 5.86 -4.50
C LEU A 15 -2.49 5.58 -4.98
N VAL A 16 -1.83 4.64 -4.30
CA VAL A 16 -0.49 4.21 -4.71
C VAL A 16 -0.47 2.71 -4.89
N THR A 17 0.41 2.25 -5.76
CA THR A 17 0.59 0.83 -6.06
C THR A 17 2.07 0.49 -5.99
N ASP A 18 2.38 -0.67 -5.43
CA ASP A 18 3.76 -1.12 -5.32
C ASP A 18 3.81 -2.64 -5.42
N THR A 19 5.01 -3.17 -5.70
CA THR A 19 5.21 -4.60 -5.83
C THR A 19 5.97 -5.11 -4.61
N PHE A 20 5.48 -6.21 -4.03
CA PHE A 20 6.08 -6.84 -2.87
C PHE A 20 6.25 -8.34 -3.12
N PRO A 21 7.14 -9.00 -2.35
CA PRO A 21 7.27 -10.45 -2.47
C PRO A 21 5.94 -11.16 -2.23
N ILE A 22 5.72 -12.25 -2.92
CA ILE A 22 4.46 -13.00 -2.81
C ILE A 22 4.22 -13.53 -1.40
N ARG A 23 5.28 -13.71 -0.61
CA ARG A 23 5.19 -14.20 0.76
C ARG A 23 4.66 -13.15 1.75
N PHE A 24 4.57 -11.88 1.33
CA PHE A 24 4.05 -10.83 2.20
C PHE A 24 2.56 -11.03 2.38
N ASN A 25 2.11 -10.95 3.64
CA ASN A 25 0.69 -10.87 3.94
C ASN A 25 0.27 -9.39 4.03
N ARG A 26 -1.00 -9.16 4.32
CA ARG A 26 -1.50 -7.78 4.41
C ARG A 26 -0.76 -6.95 5.44
N ASN A 27 -0.48 -7.52 6.61
CA ASN A 27 0.22 -6.78 7.67
C ASN A 27 1.63 -6.39 7.25
N ASP A 28 2.32 -7.27 6.52
CA ASP A 28 3.66 -6.97 6.00
C ASP A 28 3.59 -5.82 5.00
N VAL A 29 2.59 -5.84 4.15
CA VAL A 29 2.42 -4.80 3.12
C VAL A 29 2.07 -3.46 3.78
N ILE A 30 1.20 -3.46 4.77
CA ILE A 30 0.86 -2.23 5.50
C ILE A 30 2.11 -1.62 6.12
N ALA A 31 2.91 -2.43 6.82
CA ALA A 31 4.13 -1.94 7.43
C ALA A 31 5.10 -1.38 6.40
N ALA A 32 5.22 -2.04 5.25
CA ALA A 32 6.11 -1.59 4.20
C ALA A 32 5.65 -0.28 3.59
N PHE A 33 4.36 -0.13 3.32
CA PHE A 33 3.80 1.12 2.80
C PHE A 33 3.99 2.27 3.78
N GLU A 34 3.67 2.05 5.05
CA GLU A 34 3.81 3.09 6.07
C GLU A 34 5.27 3.49 6.26
N GLY A 35 6.17 2.53 6.23
CA GLY A 35 7.60 2.82 6.33
C GLY A 35 8.13 3.57 5.12
N ARG A 36 7.64 3.24 3.92
CA ARG A 36 8.12 3.87 2.68
C ARG A 36 7.61 5.30 2.52
N TYR A 37 6.36 5.54 2.83
CA TYR A 37 5.73 6.84 2.59
C TYR A 37 5.62 7.71 3.83
N GLY A 38 5.83 7.13 5.01
CA GLY A 38 5.83 7.89 6.25
C GLY A 38 4.46 8.37 6.69
N CYS A 39 3.38 7.78 6.21
CA CYS A 39 2.03 8.16 6.62
C CYS A 39 1.15 6.92 6.70
N LYS A 40 0.00 7.06 7.35
CA LYS A 40 -0.91 5.93 7.51
C LYS A 40 -1.56 5.58 6.18
N VAL A 41 -1.79 4.28 6.01
CA VAL A 41 -2.42 3.75 4.80
C VAL A 41 -3.73 3.07 5.16
N VAL A 42 -4.68 3.12 4.22
CA VAL A 42 -5.97 2.44 4.35
C VAL A 42 -6.28 1.73 3.05
N GLN A 43 -7.27 0.82 3.10
CA GLN A 43 -7.75 0.10 1.92
C GLN A 43 -6.60 -0.62 1.20
N VAL A 44 -5.79 -1.31 1.99
CA VAL A 44 -4.66 -2.08 1.45
C VAL A 44 -5.19 -3.38 0.89
N ASN A 45 -5.09 -3.56 -0.41
CA ASN A 45 -5.62 -4.71 -1.12
C ASN A 45 -4.69 -5.11 -2.24
N PRO A 46 -4.72 -6.40 -2.66
CA PRO A 46 -4.01 -6.77 -3.88
C PRO A 46 -4.50 -5.94 -5.06
N ALA A 47 -3.56 -5.44 -5.85
CA ALA A 47 -3.93 -4.64 -7.01
C ALA A 47 -4.48 -5.54 -8.11
N PRO A 48 -5.46 -5.06 -8.89
CA PRO A 48 -5.96 -5.84 -10.02
C PRO A 48 -4.86 -6.15 -11.01
N ILE A 49 -4.90 -7.35 -11.56
CA ILE A 49 -4.01 -7.75 -12.63
C ILE A 49 -4.71 -7.41 -13.93
N CYS A 50 -4.09 -6.56 -14.71
CA CYS A 50 -4.64 -6.17 -16.01
C CYS A 50 -4.03 -6.98 -17.11
#